data_96b43d79c448a558f8ef7e208c697839
#
_entry.id   96b43d79c448a558f8ef7e208c697839
#
_cell.length_a   1.000
_cell.length_b   1.000
_cell.length_c   1.000
_cell.angle_alpha   90.00
_cell.angle_beta   90.00
_cell.angle_gamma   90.00
#
_symmetry.space_group_name_H-M   'P 1'
#
loop_
_entity.id
_entity.type
_entity.pdbx_description
1 polymer ?
#
loop_
_entity_poly.entity_id
_entity_poly.type
_entity_poly.pdbx_seq_one_letter_code
_entity_poly.pdbx_strand_id
1 'polypeptide(L)'
;MPLTTPSTSHVLLIPSYNPGDLIVRTVQEALAQWQPVWVVSDGSTDGSTIILQKMSEDIPNLKVIVMPFNQGKGAALMAGLQQALDSGFTHALAMDADGQH
;
A
#
# COMPACT_ATOMS: atom_id res chain seq x y z
N MET A 1 5.50 1.54 -24.49
CA MET A 1 5.35 2.38 -23.33
C MET A 1 6.60 2.35 -22.47
N PRO A 2 7.11 3.49 -22.11
CA PRO A 2 8.28 3.49 -21.26
C PRO A 2 7.96 2.94 -19.87
N LEU A 3 8.90 2.22 -19.32
CA LEU A 3 8.77 1.74 -17.96
C LEU A 3 8.95 2.92 -17.01
N THR A 4 8.06 3.03 -16.05
CA THR A 4 8.18 4.03 -15.01
C THR A 4 9.25 3.58 -14.03
N THR A 5 10.27 4.40 -13.84
CA THR A 5 11.27 4.13 -12.82
C THR A 5 10.66 4.43 -11.45
N PRO A 6 10.66 3.47 -10.54
CA PRO A 6 10.11 3.73 -9.21
C PRO A 6 10.89 4.82 -8.50
N SER A 7 10.18 5.62 -7.73
CA SER A 7 10.83 6.62 -6.89
C SER A 7 11.66 5.94 -5.81
N THR A 8 12.81 6.52 -5.48
CA THR A 8 13.64 6.06 -4.37
C THR A 8 13.50 6.96 -3.15
N SER A 9 12.76 8.05 -3.27
CA SER A 9 12.59 9.02 -2.18
C SER A 9 11.15 9.10 -1.67
N HIS A 10 10.17 8.81 -2.52
CA HIS A 10 8.76 8.97 -2.20
C HIS A 10 8.02 7.66 -2.41
N VAL A 11 7.26 7.23 -1.41
CA VAL A 11 6.44 6.02 -1.47
C VAL A 11 4.98 6.40 -1.23
N LEU A 12 4.08 5.74 -1.96
CA LEU A 12 2.64 5.93 -1.74
C LEU A 12 2.15 4.87 -0.75
N LEU A 13 1.56 5.30 0.36
CA LEU A 13 1.03 4.42 1.39
C LEU A 13 -0.48 4.38 1.31
N ILE A 14 -1.05 3.19 1.28
CA ILE A 14 -2.51 2.98 1.28
C ILE A 14 -2.87 2.14 2.50
N PRO A 15 -3.33 2.78 3.60
CA PRO A 15 -3.83 2.01 4.73
C PRO A 15 -5.18 1.41 4.36
N SER A 16 -5.40 0.14 4.68
CA SER A 16 -6.65 -0.52 4.36
C SER A 16 -7.13 -1.41 5.49
N TYR A 17 -8.46 -1.40 5.70
CA TYR A 17 -9.11 -2.30 6.64
C TYR A 17 -10.41 -2.77 6.02
N ASN A 18 -10.49 -4.08 5.76
CA ASN A 18 -11.65 -4.72 5.14
C ASN A 18 -12.20 -3.94 3.93
N PRO A 19 -11.33 -3.61 2.96
CA PRO A 19 -11.74 -2.80 1.83
C PRO A 19 -12.59 -3.55 0.79
N GLY A 20 -12.67 -4.87 0.89
CA GLY A 20 -13.35 -5.68 -0.12
C GLY A 20 -12.60 -5.69 -1.44
N ASP A 21 -13.32 -5.99 -2.52
CA ASP A 21 -12.70 -6.13 -3.85
C ASP A 21 -12.22 -4.80 -4.43
N LEU A 22 -12.72 -3.69 -3.90
CA LEU A 22 -12.34 -2.37 -4.39
C LEU A 22 -10.84 -2.11 -4.27
N ILE A 23 -10.18 -2.73 -3.30
CA ILE A 23 -8.75 -2.49 -3.08
C ILE A 23 -7.90 -2.90 -4.29
N VAL A 24 -8.31 -3.95 -5.01
CA VAL A 24 -7.56 -4.39 -6.21
C VAL A 24 -7.52 -3.26 -7.22
N ARG A 25 -8.67 -2.67 -7.51
CA ARG A 25 -8.78 -1.58 -8.47
C ARG A 25 -8.03 -0.34 -7.98
N THR A 26 -8.18 0.00 -6.71
CA THR A 26 -7.48 1.14 -6.13
C THR A 26 -5.98 1.01 -6.27
N VAL A 27 -5.44 -0.18 -5.99
CA VAL A 27 -4.01 -0.44 -6.11
C VAL A 27 -3.55 -0.38 -7.57
N GLN A 28 -4.34 -0.96 -8.48
CA GLN A 28 -4.00 -0.92 -9.89
C GLN A 28 -3.95 0.52 -10.42
N GLU A 29 -4.92 1.33 -10.04
CA GLU A 29 -4.96 2.74 -10.43
C GLU A 29 -3.79 3.52 -9.81
N ALA A 30 -3.46 3.24 -8.57
CA ALA A 30 -2.34 3.88 -7.91
C ALA A 30 -1.01 3.54 -8.60
N LEU A 31 -0.81 2.26 -8.92
CA LEU A 31 0.40 1.81 -9.60
C LEU A 31 0.55 2.41 -11.00
N ALA A 32 -0.56 2.73 -11.65
CA ALA A 32 -0.52 3.38 -12.96
C ALA A 32 -0.02 4.83 -12.88
N GLN A 33 -0.10 5.44 -11.70
CA GLN A 33 0.26 6.85 -11.51
C GLN A 33 1.52 7.04 -10.67
N TRP A 34 1.84 6.07 -9.83
CA TRP A 34 2.98 6.19 -8.92
C TRP A 34 3.57 4.84 -8.60
N GLN A 35 4.86 4.79 -8.43
CA GLN A 35 5.58 3.60 -7.98
C GLN A 35 6.74 4.05 -7.09
N PRO A 36 6.98 3.40 -5.95
CA PRO A 36 6.30 2.22 -5.44
C PRO A 36 5.02 2.54 -4.66
N VAL A 37 4.16 1.53 -4.55
CA VAL A 37 2.92 1.58 -3.76
C VAL A 37 3.01 0.52 -2.67
N TRP A 38 2.78 0.93 -1.43
CA TRP A 38 2.77 0.04 -0.28
C TRP A 38 1.38 0.07 0.35
N VAL A 39 0.76 -1.08 0.47
CA VAL A 39 -0.52 -1.21 1.17
C VAL A 39 -0.26 -1.70 2.59
N VAL A 40 -0.80 -1.00 3.57
CA VAL A 40 -0.74 -1.44 4.96
C VAL A 40 -2.08 -2.02 5.33
N SER A 41 -2.13 -3.34 5.44
CA SER A 41 -3.34 -4.05 5.83
C SER A 41 -3.47 -4.02 7.35
N ASP A 42 -4.46 -3.27 7.83
CA ASP A 42 -4.65 -2.99 9.25
C ASP A 42 -5.55 -4.05 9.90
N GLY A 43 -5.09 -5.30 9.87
CA GLY A 43 -5.82 -6.40 10.47
C GLY A 43 -7.06 -6.84 9.70
N SER A 44 -7.06 -6.69 8.38
CA SER A 44 -8.22 -7.07 7.55
C SER A 44 -8.55 -8.55 7.69
N THR A 45 -9.87 -8.85 7.73
CA THR A 45 -10.38 -10.20 7.88
C THR A 45 -11.24 -10.65 6.71
N ASP A 46 -11.36 -9.83 5.68
CA ASP A 46 -12.24 -10.08 4.52
C ASP A 46 -11.57 -10.79 3.35
N GLY A 47 -10.33 -11.26 3.54
CA GLY A 47 -9.57 -11.93 2.49
C GLY A 47 -8.79 -11.00 1.58
N SER A 48 -8.93 -9.69 1.72
CA SER A 48 -8.24 -8.71 0.86
C SER A 48 -6.73 -8.80 0.98
N THR A 49 -6.22 -9.09 2.18
CA THR A 49 -4.78 -9.21 2.40
C THR A 49 -4.17 -10.32 1.55
N ILE A 50 -4.85 -11.47 1.45
CA ILE A 50 -4.36 -12.61 0.65
C ILE A 50 -4.32 -12.23 -0.82
N ILE A 51 -5.35 -11.54 -1.31
CA ILE A 51 -5.40 -11.10 -2.70
C ILE A 51 -4.25 -10.15 -2.99
N LEU A 52 -4.02 -9.19 -2.10
CA LEU A 52 -2.94 -8.22 -2.27
C LEU A 52 -1.56 -8.89 -2.22
N GLN A 53 -1.38 -9.86 -1.34
CA GLN A 53 -0.11 -10.58 -1.25
C GLN A 53 0.19 -11.33 -2.54
N LYS A 54 -0.84 -11.93 -3.15
CA LYS A 54 -0.68 -12.60 -4.44
C LYS A 54 -0.33 -11.60 -5.55
N MET A 55 -0.98 -10.45 -5.55
CA MET A 55 -0.64 -9.39 -6.52
C MET A 55 0.82 -8.98 -6.38
N SER A 56 1.29 -8.84 -5.15
CA SER A 56 2.66 -8.37 -4.90
C SER A 56 3.72 -9.35 -5.38
N GLU A 57 3.39 -10.63 -5.52
CA GLU A 57 4.33 -11.63 -6.04
C GLU A 57 4.71 -11.33 -7.49
N ASP A 58 3.78 -10.76 -8.26
CA ASP A 58 3.99 -10.47 -9.66
C ASP A 58 4.33 -9.00 -9.93
N ILE A 59 4.20 -8.13 -8.93
CA ILE A 59 4.38 -6.70 -9.10
C ILE A 59 5.46 -6.22 -8.13
N PRO A 60 6.70 -6.06 -8.61
CA PRO A 60 7.83 -5.71 -7.72
C PRO A 60 7.65 -4.38 -6.99
N ASN A 61 6.88 -3.46 -7.56
CA ASN A 61 6.69 -2.13 -6.97
C ASN A 61 5.50 -2.07 -6.02
N LEU A 62 4.88 -3.20 -5.74
CA LEU A 62 3.80 -3.31 -4.76
C LEU A 62 4.30 -4.10 -3.56
N LYS A 63 4.19 -3.51 -2.39
CA LYS A 63 4.51 -4.17 -1.12
C LYS A 63 3.27 -4.18 -0.23
N VAL A 64 3.07 -5.28 0.48
CA VAL A 64 1.96 -5.41 1.43
C VAL A 64 2.55 -5.57 2.82
N ILE A 65 2.20 -4.65 3.71
CA ILE A 65 2.58 -4.69 5.12
C ILE A 65 1.35 -5.17 5.88
N VAL A 66 1.50 -6.23 6.66
CA VAL A 66 0.37 -6.83 7.38
C VAL A 66 0.52 -6.56 8.88
N MET A 67 -0.48 -5.87 9.43
CA MET A 67 -0.58 -5.71 10.88
C MET A 67 -1.42 -6.84 11.45
N PRO A 68 -1.07 -7.36 12.64
CA PRO A 68 -1.71 -8.57 13.16
C PRO A 68 -3.18 -8.36 13.58
N PHE A 69 -3.55 -7.12 13.89
CA PHE A 69 -4.93 -6.80 14.28
C PHE A 69 -5.19 -5.34 13.97
N ASN A 70 -6.47 -4.97 13.92
CA ASN A 70 -6.87 -3.59 13.62
C ASN A 70 -6.43 -2.64 14.74
N GLN A 71 -5.69 -1.62 14.37
CA GLN A 71 -5.18 -0.61 15.31
C GLN A 71 -5.58 0.80 14.91
N GLY A 72 -6.24 0.95 13.76
CA GLY A 72 -6.69 2.23 13.26
C GLY A 72 -5.79 2.77 12.16
N LYS A 73 -6.36 3.67 11.36
CA LYS A 73 -5.68 4.24 10.19
C LYS A 73 -4.38 4.96 10.54
N GLY A 74 -4.38 5.71 11.65
CA GLY A 74 -3.19 6.42 12.10
C GLY A 74 -2.06 5.47 12.43
N ALA A 75 -2.35 4.36 13.13
CA ALA A 75 -1.35 3.37 13.46
C ALA A 75 -0.83 2.68 12.21
N ALA A 76 -1.71 2.39 11.24
CA ALA A 76 -1.32 1.78 9.97
C ALA A 76 -0.38 2.69 9.19
N LEU A 77 -0.71 3.99 9.12
CA LEU A 77 0.15 4.96 8.44
C LEU A 77 1.52 5.06 9.12
N MET A 78 1.54 5.06 10.45
CA MET A 78 2.81 5.11 11.19
C MET A 78 3.66 3.87 10.95
N ALA A 79 3.04 2.70 10.90
CA ALA A 79 3.77 1.46 10.60
C ALA A 79 4.37 1.50 9.20
N GLY A 80 3.60 1.97 8.22
CA GLY A 80 4.09 2.12 6.86
C GLY A 80 5.21 3.14 6.76
N LEU A 81 5.04 4.28 7.42
CA LEU A 81 6.06 5.33 7.43
C LEU A 81 7.36 4.85 8.05
N GLN A 82 7.28 4.12 9.17
CA GLN A 82 8.48 3.61 9.83
C GLN A 82 9.25 2.67 8.91
N GLN A 83 8.55 1.75 8.24
CA GLN A 83 9.22 0.86 7.30
C GLN A 83 9.79 1.61 6.10
N ALA A 84 9.10 2.64 5.64
CA ALA A 84 9.58 3.45 4.53
C ALA A 84 10.88 4.17 4.90
N LEU A 85 10.94 4.77 6.08
CA LEU A 85 12.14 5.42 6.56
C LEU A 85 13.29 4.41 6.70
N ASP A 86 13.01 3.24 7.24
CA ASP A 86 14.01 2.18 7.39
C ASP A 86 14.52 1.69 6.03
N SER A 87 13.72 1.84 4.99
CA SER A 87 14.09 1.43 3.62
C SER A 87 14.74 2.55 2.81
N GLY A 88 14.92 3.72 3.40
CA GLY A 88 15.62 4.83 2.75
C GLY A 88 14.74 5.87 2.10
N PHE A 89 13.42 5.75 2.21
CA PHE A 89 12.50 6.79 1.71
C PHE A 89 12.53 8.00 2.63
N THR A 90 12.38 9.17 2.05
CA THR A 90 12.35 10.44 2.79
C THR A 90 10.95 11.02 2.88
N HIS A 91 10.04 10.56 2.03
CA HIS A 91 8.67 11.09 1.96
C HIS A 91 7.69 9.95 1.79
N ALA A 92 6.52 10.12 2.37
CA ALA A 92 5.40 9.20 2.18
C ALA A 92 4.16 10.00 1.82
N LEU A 93 3.46 9.54 0.78
CA LEU A 93 2.18 10.10 0.37
C LEU A 93 1.11 9.12 0.83
N ALA A 94 0.02 9.62 1.38
CA ALA A 94 -1.06 8.76 1.85
C ALA A 94 -2.26 8.86 0.93
N MET A 95 -2.92 7.73 0.66
CA MET A 95 -4.12 7.66 -0.15
C MET A 95 -5.09 6.69 0.51
N ASP A 96 -6.38 7.03 0.51
CA ASP A 96 -7.39 6.15 1.08
C ASP A 96 -7.61 4.91 0.22
N ALA A 97 -7.95 3.79 0.89
CA ALA A 97 -8.12 2.51 0.20
C ALA A 97 -9.29 2.51 -0.79
N ASP A 98 -10.24 3.41 -0.64
CA ASP A 98 -11.36 3.56 -1.56
C ASP A 98 -11.06 4.50 -2.74
N GLY A 99 -9.83 4.98 -2.83
CA GLY A 99 -9.42 5.87 -3.90
C GLY A 99 -9.84 7.32 -3.73
N GLN A 100 -10.45 7.68 -2.63
CA GLN A 100 -10.86 9.05 -2.35
C GLN A 100 -9.78 9.79 -1.57
N HIS A 101 -9.59 11.03 -1.94
CA HIS A 101 -8.58 11.86 -1.30
C HIS A 101 -8.80 13.34 -1.59
#